data_a6ba5779a42347a6e4eb440021b25dca
#
_entry.id   a6ba5779a42347a6e4eb440021b25dca
#
_cell.length_a   1.000
_cell.length_b   1.000
_cell.length_c   1.000
_cell.angle_alpha   90.00
_cell.angle_beta   90.00
_cell.angle_gamma   90.00
#
_symmetry.space_group_name_H-M   'P 1'
#
loop_
_entity.id
_entity.type
_entity.pdbx_description
1 polymer ?
#
loop_
_entity_poly.entity_id
_entity_poly.type
_entity_poly.pdbx_seq_one_letter_code
_entity_poly.pdbx_strand_id
1 'polypeptide(L)'
;MNNKESIKLFEEKKVRTIWDEEQEKWYFSIVDVVEILTESKNYQTARNYWKVLKTRLIAEGNETVTNCNQFKMRAADGKMRKTDVADTEQLFRIIQSIPSPKAEPFKQWMAQVASQRLDQMQDPELSIEQAMIDYKRLGYSDAWINQRIKSIEIRKELTDEWQRTGVKFGIEYASLTDII
;
A
#
# COMPACT_ATOMS: atom_id res chain seq x y z
N MET A 1 -11.33 -7.53 -9.24
CA MET A 1 -10.87 -6.21 -9.71
C MET A 1 -9.36 -6.26 -9.85
N ASN A 2 -8.84 -5.97 -11.02
CA ASN A 2 -7.42 -6.12 -11.29
C ASN A 2 -6.66 -5.00 -10.56
N ASN A 3 -5.56 -5.29 -9.87
CA ASN A 3 -4.71 -4.32 -9.17
C ASN A 3 -4.31 -3.14 -10.09
N LYS A 4 -4.26 -3.36 -11.40
CA LYS A 4 -4.13 -2.34 -12.44
C LYS A 4 -5.31 -1.35 -12.52
N GLU A 5 -6.52 -1.75 -12.13
CA GLU A 5 -7.71 -0.88 -12.20
C GLU A 5 -7.82 0.06 -10.99
N SER A 6 -7.45 -0.39 -9.80
CA SER A 6 -7.36 0.48 -8.63
C SER A 6 -6.22 1.51 -8.76
N ILE A 7 -5.11 1.13 -9.37
CA ILE A 7 -4.02 2.06 -9.74
C ILE A 7 -4.47 3.01 -10.86
N LYS A 8 -5.23 2.54 -11.86
CA LYS A 8 -5.76 3.38 -12.94
C LYS A 8 -6.74 4.45 -12.46
N LEU A 9 -7.54 4.18 -11.44
CA LEU A 9 -8.43 5.20 -10.84
C LEU A 9 -7.65 6.38 -10.25
N PHE A 10 -6.39 6.17 -9.86
CA PHE A 10 -5.49 7.24 -9.41
C PHE A 10 -4.60 7.77 -10.55
N GLU A 11 -4.27 6.97 -11.56
CA GLU A 11 -3.42 7.36 -12.70
C GLU A 11 -4.09 8.33 -13.69
N GLU A 12 -5.40 8.23 -13.90
CA GLU A 12 -6.13 9.17 -14.80
C GLU A 12 -6.33 10.57 -14.19
N LYS A 13 -6.28 10.68 -12.86
CA LYS A 13 -6.28 11.97 -12.17
C LYS A 13 -5.02 12.06 -11.30
N LYS A 14 -4.26 13.11 -11.52
CA LYS A 14 -2.95 13.33 -10.88
C LYS A 14 -3.07 13.49 -9.37
N VAL A 15 -2.89 12.39 -8.64
CA VAL A 15 -2.64 12.44 -7.19
C VAL A 15 -1.18 12.77 -6.97
N ARG A 16 -0.90 13.85 -6.28
CA ARG A 16 0.48 14.19 -5.90
C ARG A 16 0.97 13.22 -4.86
N THR A 17 2.15 12.67 -5.09
CA THR A 17 2.80 11.70 -4.22
C THR A 17 4.20 12.18 -3.85
N ILE A 18 4.72 11.74 -2.73
CA ILE A 18 6.10 11.97 -2.31
C ILE A 18 6.64 10.71 -1.63
N TRP A 19 7.88 10.37 -1.94
CA TRP A 19 8.61 9.31 -1.27
C TRP A 19 9.35 9.88 -0.06
N ASP A 20 9.22 9.24 1.08
CA ASP A 20 9.98 9.55 2.30
C ASP A 20 11.10 8.50 2.44
N GLU A 21 12.35 8.93 2.28
CA GLU A 21 13.51 8.05 2.34
C GLU A 21 13.82 7.55 3.76
N GLU A 22 13.46 8.32 4.79
CA GLU A 22 13.71 7.92 6.19
C GLU A 22 12.75 6.82 6.64
N GLN A 23 11.49 6.90 6.21
CA GLN A 23 10.45 5.94 6.56
C GLN A 23 10.24 4.85 5.50
N GLU A 24 10.92 4.96 4.34
CA GLU A 24 10.76 4.07 3.18
C GLU A 24 9.29 3.89 2.77
N LYS A 25 8.53 5.01 2.73
CA LYS A 25 7.10 5.02 2.47
C LYS A 25 6.70 6.05 1.43
N TRP A 26 5.69 5.68 0.64
CA TRP A 26 4.97 6.62 -0.21
C TRP A 26 3.89 7.36 0.59
N TYR A 27 3.84 8.67 0.41
CA TYR A 27 2.79 9.53 0.92
C TYR A 27 1.98 10.16 -0.21
N PHE A 28 0.69 10.23 -0.02
CA PHE A 28 -0.30 10.70 -1.00
C PHE A 28 -0.99 11.96 -0.48
N SER A 29 -1.22 12.94 -1.37
CA SER A 29 -2.02 14.13 -1.05
C SER A 29 -3.47 13.72 -0.76
N ILE A 30 -3.91 13.92 0.49
CA ILE A 30 -5.28 13.56 0.91
C ILE A 30 -6.31 14.37 0.13
N VAL A 31 -6.07 15.67 -0.08
CA VAL A 31 -7.01 16.54 -0.79
C VAL A 31 -7.21 16.10 -2.24
N ASP A 32 -6.15 15.64 -2.91
CA ASP A 32 -6.26 15.16 -4.30
C ASP A 32 -7.10 13.88 -4.38
N VAL A 33 -6.92 12.96 -3.41
CA VAL A 33 -7.73 11.74 -3.32
C VAL A 33 -9.20 12.06 -3.01
N VAL A 34 -9.44 12.98 -2.07
CA VAL A 34 -10.79 13.45 -1.75
C VAL A 34 -11.43 14.10 -2.98
N GLU A 35 -10.70 14.93 -3.74
CA GLU A 35 -11.21 15.56 -4.96
C GLU A 35 -11.71 14.52 -5.97
N ILE A 36 -10.95 13.43 -6.15
CA ILE A 36 -11.31 12.34 -7.06
C ILE A 36 -12.54 11.60 -6.56
N LEU A 37 -12.53 11.18 -5.29
CA LEU A 37 -13.56 10.30 -4.74
C LEU A 37 -14.89 11.01 -4.50
N THR A 38 -14.87 12.33 -4.24
CA THR A 38 -16.08 13.13 -4.04
C THR A 38 -16.55 13.84 -5.30
N GLU A 39 -15.85 13.69 -6.42
CA GLU A 39 -16.10 14.44 -7.68
C GLU A 39 -16.20 15.95 -7.44
N SER A 40 -15.38 16.46 -6.54
CA SER A 40 -15.39 17.87 -6.19
C SER A 40 -15.11 18.75 -7.42
N LYS A 41 -15.90 19.80 -7.58
CA LYS A 41 -15.82 20.71 -8.75
C LYS A 41 -14.44 21.39 -8.89
N ASN A 42 -13.73 21.54 -7.78
CA ASN A 42 -12.41 22.17 -7.74
C ASN A 42 -11.68 21.80 -6.44
N TYR A 43 -10.39 22.07 -6.42
CA TYR A 43 -9.50 21.79 -5.29
C TYR A 43 -9.97 22.45 -3.97
N GLN A 44 -10.55 23.65 -4.03
CA GLN A 44 -11.02 24.35 -2.82
C GLN A 44 -12.20 23.62 -2.16
N THR A 45 -13.12 23.09 -2.96
CA THR A 45 -14.25 22.27 -2.48
C THR A 45 -13.74 21.00 -1.82
N ALA A 46 -12.81 20.31 -2.44
CA ALA A 46 -12.17 19.10 -1.86
C ALA A 46 -11.45 19.42 -0.54
N ARG A 47 -10.74 20.55 -0.48
CA ARG A 47 -10.06 21.01 0.74
C ARG A 47 -11.04 21.30 1.88
N ASN A 48 -12.18 21.93 1.57
CA ASN A 48 -13.21 22.20 2.56
C ASN A 48 -13.85 20.89 3.07
N TYR A 49 -14.12 19.96 2.15
CA TYR A 49 -14.61 18.62 2.50
C TYR A 49 -13.61 17.90 3.42
N TRP A 50 -12.34 17.88 3.08
CA TRP A 50 -11.29 17.27 3.91
C TRP A 50 -11.25 17.91 5.31
N LYS A 51 -11.33 19.23 5.42
CA LYS A 51 -11.34 19.91 6.71
C LYS A 51 -12.49 19.42 7.61
N VAL A 52 -13.71 19.29 7.06
CA VAL A 52 -14.88 18.80 7.81
C VAL A 52 -14.70 17.33 8.18
N LEU A 53 -14.28 16.50 7.24
CA LEU A 53 -14.02 15.07 7.45
C LEU A 53 -12.96 14.87 8.53
N LYS A 54 -11.84 15.58 8.45
CA LYS A 54 -10.76 15.54 9.44
C LYS A 54 -11.27 15.86 10.85
N THR A 55 -12.04 16.94 11.00
CA THR A 55 -12.62 17.32 12.30
C THR A 55 -13.51 16.23 12.87
N ARG A 56 -14.35 15.60 12.02
CA ARG A 56 -15.23 14.50 12.43
C ARG A 56 -14.43 13.29 12.88
N LEU A 57 -13.44 12.87 12.09
CA LEU A 57 -12.61 11.71 12.40
C LEU A 57 -11.80 11.89 13.69
N ILE A 58 -11.29 13.09 13.93
CA ILE A 58 -10.62 13.41 15.21
C ILE A 58 -11.61 13.30 16.37
N ALA A 59 -12.83 13.81 16.22
CA ALA A 59 -13.87 13.72 17.25
C ALA A 59 -14.32 12.27 17.53
N GLU A 60 -14.23 11.39 16.52
CA GLU A 60 -14.48 9.95 16.62
C GLU A 60 -13.29 9.18 17.25
N GLY A 61 -12.22 9.86 17.65
CA GLY A 61 -11.02 9.23 18.21
C GLY A 61 -10.12 8.54 17.19
N ASN A 62 -10.19 8.93 15.91
CA ASN A 62 -9.38 8.33 14.87
C ASN A 62 -7.94 8.85 14.92
N GLU A 63 -7.04 8.09 15.54
CA GLU A 63 -5.62 8.42 15.69
C GLU A 63 -4.90 8.56 14.33
N THR A 64 -5.31 7.80 13.32
CA THR A 64 -4.76 7.83 11.97
C THR A 64 -4.78 9.24 11.38
N VAL A 65 -5.88 9.97 11.61
CA VAL A 65 -6.07 11.32 11.08
C VAL A 65 -5.39 12.38 11.95
N THR A 66 -5.31 12.13 13.25
CA THR A 66 -4.61 13.03 14.20
C THR A 66 -3.12 13.12 13.87
N ASN A 67 -2.53 12.02 13.41
CA ASN A 67 -1.11 11.88 13.08
C ASN A 67 -0.80 12.08 11.58
N CYS A 68 -1.71 12.69 10.79
CA CYS A 68 -1.41 12.99 9.39
C CYS A 68 -0.20 13.91 9.26
N ASN A 69 0.77 13.49 8.47
CA ASN A 69 1.96 14.27 8.15
C ASN A 69 1.62 15.44 7.21
N GLN A 70 2.47 16.47 7.21
CA GLN A 70 2.39 17.58 6.26
C GLN A 70 3.70 17.69 5.49
N PHE A 71 3.62 17.52 4.18
CA PHE A 71 4.76 17.75 3.29
C PHE A 71 4.54 18.99 2.42
N LYS A 72 5.66 19.62 1.99
CA LYS A 72 5.62 20.66 0.98
C LYS A 72 5.46 20.02 -0.38
N MET A 73 4.33 20.27 -1.04
CA MET A 73 4.03 19.76 -2.38
C MET A 73 3.78 20.92 -3.35
N ARG A 74 4.12 20.73 -4.62
CA ARG A 74 3.87 21.71 -5.67
C ARG A 74 2.36 21.84 -5.92
N ALA A 75 1.83 23.03 -5.79
CA ALA A 75 0.44 23.36 -6.13
C ALA A 75 0.28 23.64 -7.63
N ALA A 76 -0.96 23.74 -8.13
CA ALA A 76 -1.26 24.02 -9.54
C ALA A 76 -0.68 25.36 -10.03
N ASP A 77 -0.52 26.33 -9.12
CA ASP A 77 0.13 27.64 -9.40
C ASP A 77 1.67 27.58 -9.36
N GLY A 78 2.26 26.38 -9.25
CA GLY A 78 3.70 26.16 -9.21
C GLY A 78 4.36 26.42 -7.85
N LYS A 79 3.65 26.95 -6.87
CA LYS A 79 4.19 27.26 -5.54
C LYS A 79 4.21 26.02 -4.63
N MET A 80 5.24 25.93 -3.78
CA MET A 80 5.33 24.89 -2.76
C MET A 80 4.42 25.24 -1.57
N ARG A 81 3.48 24.35 -1.25
CA ARG A 81 2.53 24.55 -0.13
C ARG A 81 2.51 23.34 0.79
N LYS A 82 2.36 23.57 2.08
CA LYS A 82 2.10 22.50 3.05
C LYS A 82 0.78 21.82 2.69
N THR A 83 0.82 20.50 2.53
CA THR A 83 -0.30 19.67 2.13
C THR A 83 -0.41 18.51 3.11
N ASP A 84 -1.60 18.23 3.61
CA ASP A 84 -1.85 17.05 4.43
C ASP A 84 -1.69 15.80 3.55
N VAL A 85 -0.88 14.87 4.03
CA VAL A 85 -0.57 13.63 3.34
C VAL A 85 -0.84 12.43 4.23
N ALA A 86 -1.08 11.29 3.62
CA ALA A 86 -1.27 10.01 4.28
C ALA A 86 -0.42 8.95 3.61
N ASP A 87 0.11 8.00 4.38
CA ASP A 87 0.65 6.76 3.85
C ASP A 87 -0.50 5.85 3.36
N THR A 88 -0.18 4.67 2.84
CA THR A 88 -1.18 3.76 2.27
C THR A 88 -2.21 3.30 3.29
N GLU A 89 -1.79 2.98 4.51
CA GLU A 89 -2.69 2.51 5.57
C GLU A 89 -3.65 3.63 6.02
N GLN A 90 -3.09 4.80 6.28
CA GLN A 90 -3.85 5.99 6.65
C GLN A 90 -4.83 6.39 5.55
N LEU A 91 -4.40 6.32 4.29
CA LEU A 91 -5.23 6.64 3.14
C LEU A 91 -6.43 5.69 3.03
N PHE A 92 -6.21 4.39 3.20
CA PHE A 92 -7.29 3.40 3.18
C PHE A 92 -8.32 3.68 4.28
N ARG A 93 -7.87 4.03 5.48
CA ARG A 93 -8.75 4.38 6.58
C ARG A 93 -9.58 5.63 6.30
N ILE A 94 -8.97 6.64 5.68
CA ILE A 94 -9.67 7.87 5.27
C ILE A 94 -10.72 7.56 4.19
N ILE A 95 -10.37 6.76 3.18
CA ILE A 95 -11.29 6.38 2.08
C ILE A 95 -12.53 5.66 2.60
N GLN A 96 -12.38 4.77 3.58
CA GLN A 96 -13.52 4.10 4.22
C GLN A 96 -14.53 5.07 4.81
N SER A 97 -14.08 6.23 5.27
CA SER A 97 -14.90 7.26 5.91
C SER A 97 -15.56 8.24 4.92
N ILE A 98 -15.27 8.13 3.62
CA ILE A 98 -15.86 8.97 2.58
C ILE A 98 -17.16 8.33 2.07
N PRO A 99 -18.36 8.90 2.32
CA PRO A 99 -19.63 8.40 1.81
C PRO A 99 -19.85 8.84 0.36
N SER A 100 -19.12 8.21 -0.57
CA SER A 100 -19.22 8.51 -1.99
C SER A 100 -19.39 7.22 -2.81
N PRO A 101 -20.27 7.21 -3.83
CA PRO A 101 -20.39 6.08 -4.75
C PRO A 101 -19.07 5.72 -5.45
N LYS A 102 -18.20 6.69 -5.70
CA LYS A 102 -16.86 6.45 -6.28
C LYS A 102 -15.88 5.78 -5.33
N ALA A 103 -16.07 5.94 -4.02
CA ALA A 103 -15.27 5.25 -3.03
C ALA A 103 -15.72 3.79 -2.83
N GLU A 104 -16.95 3.44 -3.20
CA GLU A 104 -17.54 2.14 -2.94
C GLU A 104 -16.80 0.97 -3.59
N PRO A 105 -16.41 0.99 -4.88
CA PRO A 105 -15.63 -0.08 -5.48
C PRO A 105 -14.30 -0.33 -4.76
N PHE A 106 -13.69 0.75 -4.24
CA PHE A 106 -12.45 0.66 -3.50
C PHE A 106 -12.66 0.03 -2.11
N LYS A 107 -13.75 0.39 -1.42
CA LYS A 107 -14.12 -0.22 -0.14
C LYS A 107 -14.41 -1.70 -0.29
N GLN A 108 -15.13 -2.10 -1.34
CA GLN A 108 -15.41 -3.50 -1.66
C GLN A 108 -14.11 -4.27 -1.93
N TRP A 109 -13.20 -3.69 -2.71
CA TRP A 109 -11.89 -4.29 -2.94
C TRP A 109 -11.09 -4.49 -1.65
N MET A 110 -11.05 -3.48 -0.75
CA MET A 110 -10.39 -3.62 0.55
C MET A 110 -11.02 -4.74 1.40
N ALA A 111 -12.35 -4.85 1.40
CA ALA A 111 -13.05 -5.91 2.12
C ALA A 111 -12.70 -7.29 1.56
N GLN A 112 -12.62 -7.43 0.23
CA GLN A 112 -12.20 -8.67 -0.42
C GLN A 112 -10.77 -9.05 -0.06
N VAL A 113 -9.83 -8.10 -0.12
CA VAL A 113 -8.42 -8.34 0.27
C VAL A 113 -8.31 -8.76 1.73
N ALA A 114 -9.06 -8.10 2.62
CA ALA A 114 -9.08 -8.48 4.04
C ALA A 114 -9.65 -9.89 4.26
N SER A 115 -10.76 -10.24 3.58
CA SER A 115 -11.33 -11.59 3.63
C SER A 115 -10.35 -12.64 3.13
N GLN A 116 -9.76 -12.42 1.96
CA GLN A 116 -8.74 -13.34 1.40
C GLN A 116 -7.56 -13.52 2.36
N ARG A 117 -7.15 -12.46 3.05
CA ARG A 117 -6.06 -12.58 4.03
C ARG A 117 -6.46 -13.43 5.23
N LEU A 118 -7.71 -13.32 5.72
CA LEU A 118 -8.22 -14.17 6.80
C LEU A 118 -8.28 -15.64 6.36
N ASP A 119 -8.73 -15.91 5.13
CA ASP A 119 -8.74 -17.28 4.57
C ASP A 119 -7.32 -17.86 4.50
N GLN A 120 -6.35 -17.07 4.03
CA GLN A 120 -4.93 -17.45 3.98
C GLN A 120 -4.30 -17.66 5.37
N MET A 121 -4.84 -17.03 6.41
CA MET A 121 -4.38 -17.29 7.79
C MET A 121 -4.93 -18.60 8.35
N GLN A 122 -6.09 -19.05 7.88
CA GLN A 122 -6.68 -20.35 8.23
C GLN A 122 -6.06 -21.48 7.39
N ASP A 123 -5.81 -21.22 6.12
CA ASP A 123 -5.17 -22.15 5.18
C ASP A 123 -3.96 -21.46 4.52
N PRO A 124 -2.73 -21.68 5.06
CA PRO A 124 -1.53 -21.06 4.51
C PRO A 124 -1.19 -21.45 3.08
N GLU A 125 -1.70 -22.60 2.56
CA GLU A 125 -1.46 -23.03 1.19
C GLU A 125 -2.04 -22.04 0.17
N LEU A 126 -3.16 -21.38 0.50
CA LEU A 126 -3.75 -20.33 -0.33
C LEU A 126 -2.79 -19.15 -0.58
N SER A 127 -1.85 -18.89 0.36
CA SER A 127 -0.82 -17.85 0.15
C SER A 127 0.18 -18.28 -0.92
N ILE A 128 0.51 -19.56 -1.00
CA ILE A 128 1.41 -20.12 -2.01
C ILE A 128 0.72 -20.09 -3.38
N GLU A 129 -0.53 -20.50 -3.45
CA GLU A 129 -1.33 -20.44 -4.69
C GLU A 129 -1.45 -18.99 -5.19
N GLN A 130 -1.73 -18.04 -4.30
CA GLN A 130 -1.79 -16.63 -4.65
C GLN A 130 -0.46 -16.12 -5.20
N ALA A 131 0.67 -16.50 -4.59
CA ALA A 131 2.00 -16.14 -5.08
C ALA A 131 2.24 -16.68 -6.50
N MET A 132 1.84 -17.91 -6.79
CA MET A 132 1.93 -18.49 -8.13
C MET A 132 1.11 -17.72 -9.16
N ILE A 133 -0.13 -17.32 -8.80
CA ILE A 133 -1.01 -16.50 -9.64
C ILE A 133 -0.37 -15.14 -9.91
N ASP A 134 0.22 -14.50 -8.89
CA ASP A 134 0.85 -13.20 -9.04
C ASP A 134 2.10 -13.26 -9.93
N TYR A 135 2.94 -14.29 -9.82
CA TYR A 135 4.06 -14.51 -10.73
C TYR A 135 3.59 -14.72 -12.19
N LYS A 136 2.52 -15.51 -12.41
CA LYS A 136 1.92 -15.66 -13.75
C LYS A 136 1.45 -14.32 -14.31
N ARG A 137 0.81 -13.51 -13.51
CA ARG A 137 0.35 -12.16 -13.91
C ARG A 137 1.51 -11.25 -14.30
N LEU A 138 2.67 -11.40 -13.66
CA LEU A 138 3.91 -10.70 -14.00
C LEU A 138 4.59 -11.25 -15.26
N GLY A 139 4.10 -12.35 -15.84
CA GLY A 139 4.60 -12.92 -17.09
C GLY A 139 5.65 -14.03 -16.93
N TYR A 140 5.87 -14.52 -15.72
CA TYR A 140 6.80 -15.63 -15.49
C TYR A 140 6.20 -16.98 -15.94
N SER A 141 7.03 -17.86 -16.50
CA SER A 141 6.60 -19.21 -16.93
C SER A 141 6.38 -20.14 -15.72
N ASP A 142 5.53 -21.16 -15.91
CA ASP A 142 5.28 -22.17 -14.86
C ASP A 142 6.57 -22.90 -14.42
N ALA A 143 7.47 -23.18 -15.35
CA ALA A 143 8.77 -23.75 -15.03
C ALA A 143 9.61 -22.88 -14.11
N TRP A 144 9.65 -21.58 -14.41
CA TRP A 144 10.35 -20.60 -13.58
C TRP A 144 9.70 -20.46 -12.19
N ILE A 145 8.36 -20.40 -12.12
CA ILE A 145 7.62 -20.28 -10.85
C ILE A 145 7.91 -21.48 -9.94
N ASN A 146 7.84 -22.70 -10.48
CA ASN A 146 8.13 -23.92 -9.73
C ASN A 146 9.58 -23.94 -9.22
N GLN A 147 10.53 -23.53 -10.04
CA GLN A 147 11.93 -23.44 -9.63
C GLN A 147 12.14 -22.36 -8.54
N ARG A 148 11.44 -21.21 -8.67
CA ARG A 148 11.51 -20.15 -7.68
C ARG A 148 10.98 -20.58 -6.31
N ILE A 149 9.84 -21.27 -6.26
CA ILE A 149 9.27 -21.77 -5.02
C ILE A 149 10.23 -22.78 -4.36
N LYS A 150 10.76 -23.73 -5.12
CA LYS A 150 11.77 -24.68 -4.60
C LYS A 150 13.03 -23.96 -4.08
N SER A 151 13.50 -22.93 -4.77
CA SER A 151 14.68 -22.18 -4.32
C SER A 151 14.44 -21.41 -3.02
N ILE A 152 13.20 -20.96 -2.76
CA ILE A 152 12.84 -20.31 -1.49
C ILE A 152 12.89 -21.32 -0.34
N GLU A 153 12.35 -22.52 -0.56
CA GLU A 153 12.37 -23.62 0.40
C GLU A 153 13.80 -24.02 0.76
N ILE A 154 14.64 -24.31 -0.23
CA ILE A 154 16.06 -24.65 -0.04
C ILE A 154 16.81 -23.53 0.69
N ARG A 155 16.57 -22.28 0.32
CA ARG A 155 17.21 -21.13 0.99
C ARG A 155 16.79 -21.01 2.44
N LYS A 156 15.52 -21.31 2.76
CA LYS A 156 15.02 -21.31 4.13
C LYS A 156 15.69 -22.40 4.96
N GLU A 157 15.73 -23.63 4.44
CA GLU A 157 16.42 -24.74 5.10
C GLU A 157 17.89 -24.40 5.39
N LEU A 158 18.58 -23.80 4.41
CA LEU A 158 19.97 -23.38 4.55
C LEU A 158 20.14 -22.29 5.62
N THR A 159 19.26 -21.28 5.64
CA THR A 159 19.31 -20.21 6.66
C THR A 159 18.97 -20.73 8.06
N ASP A 160 18.05 -21.68 8.18
CA ASP A 160 17.69 -22.32 9.44
C ASP A 160 18.89 -23.13 9.99
N GLU A 161 19.63 -23.83 9.12
CA GLU A 161 20.85 -24.54 9.49
C GLU A 161 21.98 -23.58 9.91
N TRP A 162 22.16 -22.47 9.21
CA TRP A 162 23.13 -21.44 9.62
C TRP A 162 22.80 -20.86 10.99
N GLN A 163 21.53 -20.61 11.27
CA GLN A 163 21.08 -20.14 12.57
C GLN A 163 21.33 -21.19 13.67
N ARG A 164 21.07 -22.47 13.38
CA ARG A 164 21.33 -23.59 14.30
C ARG A 164 22.83 -23.74 14.63
N THR A 165 23.70 -23.48 13.65
CA THR A 165 25.16 -23.55 13.79
C THR A 165 25.79 -22.27 14.35
N GLY A 166 24.98 -21.27 14.72
CA GLY A 166 25.42 -20.04 15.38
C GLY A 166 25.95 -18.93 14.45
N VAL A 167 25.72 -19.04 13.15
CA VAL A 167 26.03 -17.97 12.17
C VAL A 167 25.13 -16.75 12.48
N LYS A 168 25.74 -15.57 12.59
CA LYS A 168 25.00 -14.35 12.94
C LYS A 168 24.28 -13.77 11.71
N PHE A 169 23.04 -13.41 11.93
CA PHE A 169 22.22 -12.74 10.92
C PHE A 169 22.89 -11.42 10.47
N GLY A 170 22.79 -11.11 9.19
CA GLY A 170 23.33 -9.88 8.57
C GLY A 170 24.53 -10.17 7.66
N ILE A 171 25.70 -9.59 7.99
CA ILE A 171 26.90 -9.65 7.12
C ILE A 171 27.38 -11.08 6.85
N GLU A 172 27.32 -11.98 7.87
CA GLU A 172 27.74 -13.37 7.72
C GLU A 172 26.79 -14.13 6.76
N TYR A 173 25.46 -13.88 6.83
CA TYR A 173 24.48 -14.44 5.90
C TYR A 173 24.71 -13.94 4.47
N ALA A 174 25.01 -12.66 4.31
CA ALA A 174 25.28 -12.08 3.00
C ALA A 174 26.53 -12.71 2.38
N SER A 175 27.63 -12.83 3.16
CA SER A 175 28.86 -13.44 2.69
C SER A 175 28.70 -14.90 2.26
N LEU A 176 27.91 -15.68 2.99
CA LEU A 176 27.63 -17.08 2.65
C LEU A 176 26.68 -17.21 1.44
N THR A 177 25.80 -16.24 1.23
CA THR A 177 24.89 -16.22 0.08
C THR A 177 25.63 -15.89 -1.23
N ASP A 178 26.70 -15.08 -1.17
CA ASP A 178 27.51 -14.73 -2.34
C ASP A 178 28.42 -15.86 -2.84
N ILE A 179 28.56 -16.95 -2.04
CA ILE A 179 29.38 -18.11 -2.37
C ILE A 179 28.57 -19.22 -3.07
N ILE A 180 27.24 -19.16 -2.99
CA ILE A 180 26.29 -20.14 -3.54
C ILE A 180 25.67 -19.62 -4.84
#